data_dd032ceb805b966e4910de96684c8448
#
_entry.id   dd032ceb805b966e4910de96684c8448
#
_cell.length_a   1.000
_cell.length_b   1.000
_cell.length_c   1.000
_cell.angle_alpha   90.00
_cell.angle_beta   90.00
_cell.angle_gamma   90.00
#
_symmetry.space_group_name_H-M   'P 1'
#
loop_
_entity.id
_entity.type
_entity.pdbx_description
1 polymer ?
#
loop_
_entity_poly.entity_id
_entity_poly.type
_entity_poly.pdbx_seq_one_letter_code
_entity_poly.pdbx_strand_id
1 'polypeptide(L)'
;MSFDVAKQAVDYLLENKALFSEPTVTYDFIGGEPLLEIGLIDRICDYIETKSKALNHPWANAYQMRMSTNGLLYDSEKVQKFIAKHKPHLNISISIDGTKNKHDSNRIYKNGKGSYDEVARNVKLWVSQFPNAGTKVTVSSEDLPYLKEGILHLYELGIKNLSVRTVFENVWKEGDDVIYENQLIALADHILDNNMYNELDLYLFSDTIGKPLDKHDRHNWCDSIMLAVDASGNFYPCLRFAKFSLRNREALSVGNIYEGLDTNKLRPFYSTDRCTQSPQECIDCEIASGCGWCPAENYDSADTPTIFQRSTAMCKMHKARVRAKNYYWNKLKLKIS
;
A
#
# COMPACT_ATOMS: atom_id res chain seq x y z
N MET A 1 17.87 -8.14 -7.76
CA MET A 1 18.49 -6.95 -8.39
C MET A 1 19.97 -6.92 -8.05
N SER A 2 20.85 -6.59 -8.99
CA SER A 2 22.26 -6.32 -8.68
C SER A 2 22.43 -4.87 -8.21
N PHE A 3 23.57 -4.59 -7.56
CA PHE A 3 23.87 -3.20 -7.19
C PHE A 3 24.04 -2.29 -8.42
N ASP A 4 24.59 -2.82 -9.51
CA ASP A 4 24.81 -2.04 -10.74
C ASP A 4 23.48 -1.64 -11.40
N VAL A 5 22.50 -2.53 -11.42
CA VAL A 5 21.14 -2.21 -11.91
C VAL A 5 20.48 -1.14 -11.01
N ALA A 6 20.58 -1.30 -9.70
CA ALA A 6 20.02 -0.32 -8.76
C ALA A 6 20.71 1.04 -8.90
N LYS A 7 22.04 1.04 -9.04
CA LYS A 7 22.83 2.25 -9.27
C LYS A 7 22.41 2.98 -10.54
N GLN A 8 22.27 2.27 -11.66
CA GLN A 8 21.83 2.86 -12.93
C GLN A 8 20.42 3.44 -12.83
N ALA A 9 19.50 2.75 -12.11
CA ALA A 9 18.16 3.27 -11.86
C ALA A 9 18.20 4.58 -11.04
N VAL A 10 19.01 4.63 -9.98
CA VAL A 10 19.20 5.84 -9.17
C VAL A 10 19.82 6.97 -9.99
N ASP A 11 20.86 6.68 -10.79
CA ASP A 11 21.47 7.65 -11.69
C ASP A 11 20.44 8.21 -12.68
N TYR A 12 19.64 7.34 -13.30
CA TYR A 12 18.59 7.76 -14.21
C TYR A 12 17.59 8.72 -13.56
N LEU A 13 17.11 8.40 -12.36
CA LEU A 13 16.17 9.25 -11.62
C LEU A 13 16.78 10.62 -11.27
N LEU A 14 18.00 10.63 -10.73
CA LEU A 14 18.63 11.86 -10.24
C LEU A 14 19.17 12.77 -11.37
N GLU A 15 19.51 12.22 -12.52
CA GLU A 15 20.02 12.97 -13.66
C GLU A 15 18.91 13.53 -14.56
N ASN A 16 17.69 12.98 -14.50
CA ASN A 16 16.54 13.42 -15.30
C ASN A 16 15.57 14.30 -14.50
N LYS A 17 16.06 15.36 -13.87
CA LYS A 17 15.28 16.28 -13.00
C LYS A 17 14.01 16.85 -13.64
N ALA A 18 14.00 17.03 -14.96
CA ALA A 18 12.82 17.54 -15.67
C ALA A 18 11.67 16.52 -15.73
N LEU A 19 11.97 15.22 -15.69
CA LEU A 19 10.98 14.16 -15.66
C LEU A 19 10.51 13.85 -14.23
N PHE A 20 11.35 14.09 -13.23
CA PHE A 20 11.14 13.78 -11.83
C PHE A 20 11.23 15.08 -11.00
N SER A 21 10.25 15.95 -11.16
CA SER A 21 10.22 17.31 -10.58
C SER A 21 9.52 17.42 -9.25
N GLU A 22 9.03 16.31 -8.69
CA GLU A 22 8.36 16.30 -7.39
C GLU A 22 9.29 16.82 -6.27
N PRO A 23 8.78 17.58 -5.29
CA PRO A 23 9.60 18.18 -4.24
C PRO A 23 10.22 17.14 -3.30
N THR A 24 9.65 15.96 -3.21
CA THR A 24 10.09 14.86 -2.34
C THR A 24 10.08 13.53 -3.07
N VAL A 25 10.85 12.57 -2.59
CA VAL A 25 10.85 11.19 -3.13
C VAL A 25 10.77 10.15 -2.00
N THR A 26 10.07 9.06 -2.28
CA THR A 26 10.11 7.85 -1.44
C THR A 26 10.72 6.70 -2.23
N TYR A 27 11.84 6.18 -1.74
CA TYR A 27 12.46 4.96 -2.25
C TYR A 27 11.87 3.77 -1.51
N ASP A 28 11.00 3.01 -2.18
CA ASP A 28 10.27 1.89 -1.58
C ASP A 28 10.93 0.56 -1.97
N PHE A 29 11.60 -0.09 -1.01
CA PHE A 29 12.27 -1.36 -1.21
C PHE A 29 11.28 -2.50 -1.04
N ILE A 30 10.89 -3.08 -2.16
CA ILE A 30 9.91 -4.16 -2.25
C ILE A 30 10.58 -5.39 -2.88
N GLY A 31 10.09 -6.54 -2.54
CA GLY A 31 10.57 -7.79 -3.14
C GLY A 31 9.85 -8.98 -2.52
N GLY A 32 10.42 -10.16 -2.57
CA GLY A 32 9.93 -11.29 -1.78
C GLY A 32 10.04 -10.99 -0.29
N GLU A 33 11.27 -10.75 0.17
CA GLU A 33 11.57 -10.28 1.53
C GLU A 33 12.80 -9.36 1.50
N PRO A 34 12.64 -8.04 1.70
CA PRO A 34 13.74 -7.08 1.59
C PRO A 34 14.83 -7.27 2.64
N LEU A 35 14.50 -7.75 3.85
CA LEU A 35 15.50 -7.93 4.90
C LEU A 35 16.52 -9.04 4.61
N LEU A 36 16.23 -9.95 3.67
CA LEU A 36 17.22 -10.90 3.19
C LEU A 36 18.39 -10.23 2.47
N GLU A 37 18.11 -9.10 1.83
CA GLU A 37 19.07 -8.33 1.03
C GLU A 37 19.46 -7.00 1.69
N ILE A 38 19.38 -6.93 3.03
CA ILE A 38 19.60 -5.68 3.78
C ILE A 38 20.98 -5.07 3.52
N GLY A 39 22.00 -5.89 3.26
CA GLY A 39 23.33 -5.39 2.91
C GLY A 39 23.39 -4.73 1.52
N LEU A 40 22.61 -5.21 0.56
CA LEU A 40 22.44 -4.56 -0.75
C LEU A 40 21.65 -3.27 -0.61
N ILE A 41 20.57 -3.29 0.14
CA ILE A 41 19.73 -2.11 0.40
C ILE A 41 20.54 -1.02 1.10
N ASP A 42 21.37 -1.35 2.09
CA ASP A 42 22.25 -0.41 2.79
C ASP A 42 23.20 0.30 1.81
N ARG A 43 23.83 -0.45 0.91
CA ARG A 43 24.69 0.11 -0.13
C ARG A 43 23.93 1.01 -1.11
N ILE A 44 22.71 0.66 -1.46
CA ILE A 44 21.86 1.50 -2.34
C ILE A 44 21.50 2.79 -1.62
N CYS A 45 21.12 2.74 -0.34
CA CYS A 45 20.82 3.92 0.48
C CYS A 45 22.02 4.87 0.57
N ASP A 46 23.21 4.35 0.84
CA ASP A 46 24.45 5.14 0.85
C ASP A 46 24.73 5.80 -0.52
N TYR A 47 24.46 5.05 -1.59
CA TYR A 47 24.64 5.58 -2.94
C TYR A 47 23.65 6.72 -3.26
N ILE A 48 22.38 6.54 -2.92
CA ILE A 48 21.33 7.57 -3.07
C ILE A 48 21.76 8.85 -2.36
N GLU A 49 22.15 8.75 -1.08
CA GLU A 49 22.58 9.91 -0.29
C GLU A 49 23.81 10.60 -0.89
N THR A 50 24.83 9.84 -1.25
CA THR A 50 26.08 10.38 -1.79
C THR A 50 25.84 11.05 -3.14
N LYS A 51 25.13 10.37 -4.06
CA LYS A 51 24.88 10.87 -5.41
C LYS A 51 23.99 12.10 -5.41
N SER A 52 22.89 12.09 -4.62
CA SER A 52 21.99 13.24 -4.55
C SER A 52 22.66 14.49 -3.97
N LYS A 53 23.52 14.34 -2.97
CA LYS A 53 24.36 15.43 -2.43
C LYS A 53 25.36 15.94 -3.48
N ALA A 54 26.07 15.05 -4.17
CA ALA A 54 27.04 15.42 -5.20
C ALA A 54 26.41 16.20 -6.36
N LEU A 55 25.15 15.89 -6.71
CA LEU A 55 24.38 16.58 -7.75
C LEU A 55 23.65 17.85 -7.25
N ASN A 56 23.76 18.21 -5.98
CA ASN A 56 22.93 19.23 -5.34
C ASN A 56 21.44 19.05 -5.70
N HIS A 57 20.98 17.78 -5.66
CA HIS A 57 19.62 17.44 -6.04
C HIS A 57 18.63 17.92 -4.97
N PRO A 58 17.42 18.43 -5.32
CA PRO A 58 16.39 18.79 -4.31
C PRO A 58 16.08 17.66 -3.31
N TRP A 59 16.14 16.42 -3.76
CA TRP A 59 15.89 15.25 -2.93
C TRP A 59 17.03 14.91 -1.95
N ALA A 60 18.18 15.59 -1.99
CA ALA A 60 19.30 15.31 -1.07
C ALA A 60 18.90 15.42 0.42
N ASN A 61 17.89 16.24 0.73
CA ASN A 61 17.36 16.43 2.09
C ASN A 61 15.83 16.15 2.18
N ALA A 62 15.20 15.78 1.07
CA ALA A 62 13.75 15.63 0.96
C ALA A 62 13.37 14.22 0.42
N TYR A 63 13.85 13.19 1.11
CA TYR A 63 13.59 11.79 0.75
C TYR A 63 13.18 10.96 1.96
N GLN A 64 12.50 9.85 1.65
CA GLN A 64 12.18 8.77 2.59
C GLN A 64 12.63 7.44 1.99
N MET A 65 13.09 6.55 2.84
CA MET A 65 13.31 5.14 2.53
C MET A 65 12.21 4.33 3.16
N ARG A 66 11.54 3.49 2.40
CA ARG A 66 10.43 2.69 2.86
C ARG A 66 10.64 1.22 2.55
N MET A 67 10.17 0.35 3.43
CA MET A 67 10.10 -1.09 3.16
C MET A 67 8.98 -1.76 3.92
N SER A 68 8.44 -2.82 3.31
CA SER A 68 7.51 -3.74 3.96
C SER A 68 8.16 -5.11 4.08
N THR A 69 8.16 -5.68 5.28
CA THR A 69 8.82 -6.96 5.57
C THR A 69 7.85 -7.95 6.22
N ASN A 70 8.15 -9.23 6.10
CA ASN A 70 7.48 -10.28 6.88
C ASN A 70 7.86 -10.26 8.38
N GLY A 71 8.86 -9.47 8.76
CA GLY A 71 9.26 -9.25 10.14
C GLY A 71 10.15 -10.33 10.77
N LEU A 72 10.42 -11.44 10.09
CA LEU A 72 11.17 -12.57 10.67
C LEU A 72 12.64 -12.23 11.01
N LEU A 73 13.26 -11.39 10.19
CA LEU A 73 14.66 -10.98 10.37
C LEU A 73 14.81 -9.64 11.08
N TYR A 74 13.70 -9.07 11.59
CA TYR A 74 13.69 -7.70 12.10
C TYR A 74 14.68 -7.50 13.27
N ASP A 75 14.79 -8.45 14.21
CA ASP A 75 15.68 -8.39 15.38
C ASP A 75 17.15 -8.78 15.08
N SER A 76 17.47 -9.12 13.82
CA SER A 76 18.84 -9.51 13.46
C SER A 76 19.82 -8.33 13.57
N GLU A 77 21.05 -8.62 13.99
CA GLU A 77 22.10 -7.61 14.19
C GLU A 77 22.32 -6.72 12.95
N LYS A 78 22.28 -7.32 11.74
CA LYS A 78 22.45 -6.58 10.49
C LYS A 78 21.33 -5.58 10.24
N VAL A 79 20.08 -6.00 10.49
CA VAL A 79 18.90 -5.14 10.34
C VAL A 79 18.91 -4.03 11.38
N GLN A 80 19.26 -4.33 12.63
CA GLN A 80 19.33 -3.32 13.69
C GLN A 80 20.43 -2.27 13.44
N LYS A 81 21.59 -2.66 12.88
CA LYS A 81 22.63 -1.71 12.44
C LYS A 81 22.13 -0.81 11.30
N PHE A 82 21.45 -1.37 10.31
CA PHE A 82 20.84 -0.62 9.23
C PHE A 82 19.80 0.38 9.75
N ILE A 83 18.91 -0.04 10.64
CA ILE A 83 17.90 0.85 11.26
C ILE A 83 18.59 1.99 12.00
N ALA A 84 19.58 1.70 12.83
CA ALA A 84 20.29 2.73 13.59
C ALA A 84 20.96 3.78 12.68
N LYS A 85 21.49 3.36 11.53
CA LYS A 85 22.13 4.23 10.54
C LYS A 85 21.14 5.13 9.81
N HIS A 86 20.02 4.58 9.34
CA HIS A 86 19.10 5.26 8.42
C HIS A 86 17.79 5.76 9.06
N LYS A 87 17.60 5.57 10.37
CA LYS A 87 16.35 5.83 11.10
C LYS A 87 15.68 7.19 10.79
N PRO A 88 16.40 8.31 10.62
CA PRO A 88 15.75 9.61 10.37
C PRO A 88 14.95 9.67 9.06
N HIS A 89 15.32 8.87 8.07
CA HIS A 89 14.68 8.81 6.76
C HIS A 89 13.99 7.47 6.49
N LEU A 90 13.92 6.59 7.50
CA LEU A 90 13.49 5.21 7.32
C LEU A 90 12.08 4.98 7.87
N ASN A 91 11.23 4.34 7.08
CA ASN A 91 9.93 3.84 7.47
C ASN A 91 9.86 2.34 7.16
N ILE A 92 9.79 1.51 8.19
CA ILE A 92 9.63 0.05 8.07
C ILE A 92 8.24 -0.34 8.54
N SER A 93 7.55 -1.16 7.77
CA SER A 93 6.26 -1.75 8.09
C SER A 93 6.40 -3.27 8.20
N ILE A 94 5.99 -3.85 9.31
CA ILE A 94 5.92 -5.32 9.46
C ILE A 94 4.54 -5.80 9.02
N SER A 95 4.51 -6.80 8.14
CA SER A 95 3.27 -7.43 7.68
C SER A 95 2.78 -8.44 8.72
N ILE A 96 1.64 -8.15 9.35
CA ILE A 96 0.96 -9.03 10.29
C ILE A 96 -0.55 -8.95 10.03
N ASP A 97 -1.22 -10.11 9.87
CA ASP A 97 -2.57 -10.17 9.29
C ASP A 97 -3.68 -10.28 10.35
N GLY A 98 -3.42 -9.98 11.61
CA GLY A 98 -4.39 -10.07 12.69
C GLY A 98 -4.04 -11.15 13.71
N THR A 99 -5.02 -11.97 14.12
CA THR A 99 -4.82 -13.04 15.10
C THR A 99 -3.82 -14.10 14.60
N LYS A 100 -3.29 -14.91 15.52
CA LYS A 100 -2.38 -16.01 15.19
C LYS A 100 -2.95 -16.96 14.14
N ASN A 101 -4.20 -17.36 14.31
CA ASN A 101 -4.86 -18.29 13.38
C ASN A 101 -4.95 -17.68 11.98
N LYS A 102 -5.32 -16.40 11.88
CA LYS A 102 -5.40 -15.70 10.60
C LYS A 102 -4.02 -15.51 9.97
N HIS A 103 -3.03 -15.11 10.74
CA HIS A 103 -1.67 -14.93 10.24
C HIS A 103 -1.11 -16.26 9.72
N ASP A 104 -1.17 -17.31 10.55
CA ASP A 104 -0.61 -18.62 10.25
C ASP A 104 -1.38 -19.39 9.15
N SER A 105 -2.58 -18.96 8.76
CA SER A 105 -3.29 -19.54 7.60
C SER A 105 -2.64 -19.18 6.26
N ASN A 106 -1.93 -18.05 6.18
CA ASN A 106 -1.33 -17.54 4.96
C ASN A 106 0.20 -17.37 5.03
N ARG A 107 0.75 -17.19 6.24
CA ARG A 107 2.18 -16.90 6.45
C ARG A 107 2.85 -18.03 7.19
N ILE A 108 3.25 -19.02 6.42
CA ILE A 108 3.88 -20.23 6.90
C ILE A 108 5.32 -20.34 6.42
N TYR A 109 6.15 -21.01 7.20
CA TYR A 109 7.46 -21.47 6.75
C TYR A 109 7.35 -22.59 5.71
N LYS A 110 8.42 -22.86 4.98
CA LYS A 110 8.47 -23.98 4.00
C LYS A 110 8.12 -25.34 4.60
N ASN A 111 8.27 -25.51 5.90
CA ASN A 111 7.91 -26.74 6.63
C ASN A 111 6.45 -26.78 7.11
N GLY A 112 5.63 -25.80 6.73
CA GLY A 112 4.22 -25.70 7.09
C GLY A 112 3.93 -25.11 8.47
N LYS A 113 4.96 -24.76 9.27
CA LYS A 113 4.76 -24.11 10.58
C LYS A 113 4.37 -22.64 10.37
N GLY A 114 3.43 -22.13 11.19
CA GLY A 114 3.08 -20.71 11.20
C GLY A 114 4.22 -19.83 11.71
N SER A 115 4.25 -18.60 11.25
CA SER A 115 5.31 -17.62 11.57
C SER A 115 4.91 -16.59 12.63
N TYR A 116 3.66 -16.60 13.08
CA TYR A 116 3.09 -15.57 13.95
C TYR A 116 3.91 -15.32 15.23
N ASP A 117 4.29 -16.36 15.96
CA ASP A 117 4.93 -16.21 17.28
C ASP A 117 6.26 -15.42 17.20
N GLU A 118 7.01 -15.63 16.11
CA GLU A 118 8.26 -14.91 15.85
C GLU A 118 7.99 -13.48 15.39
N VAL A 119 7.04 -13.29 14.49
CA VAL A 119 6.66 -11.97 14.00
C VAL A 119 6.08 -11.12 15.13
N ALA A 120 5.18 -11.64 15.96
CA ALA A 120 4.58 -10.91 17.07
C ALA A 120 5.62 -10.47 18.12
N ARG A 121 6.66 -11.29 18.36
CA ARG A 121 7.80 -10.89 19.20
C ARG A 121 8.54 -9.70 18.59
N ASN A 122 8.81 -9.74 17.29
CA ASN A 122 9.50 -8.67 16.57
C ASN A 122 8.65 -7.41 16.43
N VAL A 123 7.34 -7.53 16.37
CA VAL A 123 6.40 -6.38 16.39
C VAL A 123 6.58 -5.53 17.66
N LYS A 124 6.79 -6.14 18.82
CA LYS A 124 7.04 -5.39 20.08
C LYS A 124 8.29 -4.51 19.99
N LEU A 125 9.38 -5.04 19.43
CA LEU A 125 10.59 -4.27 19.19
C LEU A 125 10.34 -3.16 18.15
N TRP A 126 9.69 -3.50 17.05
CA TRP A 126 9.37 -2.56 15.99
C TRP A 126 8.52 -1.36 16.47
N VAL A 127 7.43 -1.61 17.20
CA VAL A 127 6.57 -0.55 17.76
C VAL A 127 7.35 0.35 18.72
N SER A 128 8.29 -0.20 19.53
CA SER A 128 9.14 0.60 20.41
C SER A 128 10.11 1.52 19.65
N GLN A 129 10.55 1.12 18.46
CA GLN A 129 11.46 1.88 17.62
C GLN A 129 10.73 2.86 16.69
N PHE A 130 9.53 2.50 16.22
CA PHE A 130 8.70 3.26 15.28
C PHE A 130 7.25 3.35 15.79
N PRO A 131 6.98 4.13 16.84
CA PRO A 131 5.67 4.15 17.52
C PRO A 131 4.52 4.62 16.63
N ASN A 132 4.81 5.39 15.58
CA ASN A 132 3.82 5.88 14.61
C ASN A 132 3.77 5.04 13.32
N ALA A 133 4.58 3.98 13.21
CA ALA A 133 4.54 3.14 12.04
C ALA A 133 3.26 2.31 12.00
N GLY A 134 2.75 2.10 10.79
CA GLY A 134 1.54 1.34 10.55
C GLY A 134 1.79 0.03 9.84
N THR A 135 0.83 -0.87 9.93
CA THR A 135 0.80 -2.07 9.10
C THR A 135 -0.34 -2.03 8.10
N LYS A 136 -0.15 -2.73 6.98
CA LYS A 136 -1.18 -2.94 5.98
C LYS A 136 -1.81 -4.30 6.22
N VAL A 137 -3.12 -4.30 6.41
CA VAL A 137 -3.95 -5.51 6.50
C VAL A 137 -4.72 -5.66 5.21
N THR A 138 -4.58 -6.79 4.55
CA THR A 138 -5.34 -7.10 3.34
C THR A 138 -6.49 -8.03 3.70
N VAL A 139 -7.69 -7.73 3.19
CA VAL A 139 -8.93 -8.43 3.52
C VAL A 139 -9.56 -8.96 2.23
N SER A 140 -9.81 -10.25 2.17
CA SER A 140 -10.58 -10.96 1.15
C SER A 140 -11.90 -11.48 1.70
N SER A 141 -12.71 -12.13 0.88
CA SER A 141 -13.99 -12.73 1.29
C SER A 141 -13.85 -13.64 2.53
N GLU A 142 -12.82 -14.47 2.57
CA GLU A 142 -12.61 -15.44 3.66
C GLU A 142 -12.19 -14.79 4.98
N ASP A 143 -11.71 -13.55 4.93
CA ASP A 143 -11.22 -12.81 6.09
C ASP A 143 -12.32 -12.05 6.83
N LEU A 144 -13.44 -11.78 6.14
CA LEU A 144 -14.51 -10.93 6.64
C LEU A 144 -15.05 -11.32 8.02
N PRO A 145 -15.32 -12.60 8.33
CA PRO A 145 -15.86 -12.98 9.64
C PRO A 145 -14.93 -12.64 10.82
N TYR A 146 -13.63 -12.49 10.56
CA TYR A 146 -12.60 -12.29 11.59
C TYR A 146 -12.04 -10.86 11.62
N LEU A 147 -12.63 -9.95 10.82
CA LEU A 147 -12.09 -8.61 10.60
C LEU A 147 -11.97 -7.80 11.91
N LYS A 148 -13.04 -7.73 12.69
CA LYS A 148 -13.05 -7.01 13.97
C LYS A 148 -12.00 -7.58 14.92
N GLU A 149 -12.00 -8.88 15.14
CA GLU A 149 -11.07 -9.57 16.03
C GLU A 149 -9.61 -9.32 15.61
N GLY A 150 -9.33 -9.44 14.31
CA GLY A 150 -8.01 -9.20 13.76
C GLY A 150 -7.50 -7.78 14.00
N ILE A 151 -8.35 -6.77 13.82
CA ILE A 151 -7.99 -5.36 14.04
C ILE A 151 -7.73 -5.09 15.53
N LEU A 152 -8.60 -5.57 16.41
CA LEU A 152 -8.43 -5.40 17.85
C LEU A 152 -7.16 -6.09 18.36
N HIS A 153 -6.88 -7.28 17.86
CA HIS A 153 -5.65 -7.99 18.18
C HIS A 153 -4.37 -7.22 17.78
N LEU A 154 -4.36 -6.60 16.60
CA LEU A 154 -3.24 -5.76 16.18
C LEU A 154 -3.07 -4.51 17.05
N TYR A 155 -4.19 -3.92 17.49
CA TYR A 155 -4.16 -2.82 18.45
C TYR A 155 -3.57 -3.24 19.81
N GLU A 156 -3.94 -4.42 20.32
CA GLU A 156 -3.37 -5.00 21.55
C GLU A 156 -1.86 -5.27 21.45
N LEU A 157 -1.34 -5.57 20.26
CA LEU A 157 0.10 -5.65 19.99
C LEU A 157 0.79 -4.28 19.98
N GLY A 158 0.06 -3.17 20.14
CA GLY A 158 0.55 -1.80 20.17
C GLY A 158 0.57 -1.11 18.79
N ILE A 159 0.00 -1.71 17.76
CA ILE A 159 -0.06 -1.11 16.42
C ILE A 159 -1.29 -0.20 16.34
N LYS A 160 -1.06 1.13 16.33
CA LYS A 160 -2.13 2.12 16.36
C LYS A 160 -2.53 2.67 14.99
N ASN A 161 -1.71 2.45 13.96
CA ASN A 161 -1.98 2.90 12.59
C ASN A 161 -2.23 1.67 11.70
N LEU A 162 -3.48 1.47 11.29
CA LEU A 162 -3.91 0.29 10.55
C LEU A 162 -4.50 0.67 9.18
N SER A 163 -3.74 0.41 8.12
CA SER A 163 -4.22 0.55 6.74
C SER A 163 -4.92 -0.73 6.28
N VAL A 164 -6.17 -0.90 6.70
CA VAL A 164 -6.98 -2.06 6.29
C VAL A 164 -7.54 -1.83 4.90
N ARG A 165 -7.28 -2.74 3.97
CA ARG A 165 -7.67 -2.65 2.56
C ARG A 165 -8.32 -3.94 2.11
N THR A 166 -9.50 -3.83 1.55
CA THR A 166 -10.14 -4.90 0.77
C THR A 166 -9.38 -5.09 -0.54
N VAL A 167 -9.25 -6.34 -0.99
CA VAL A 167 -8.61 -6.65 -2.29
C VAL A 167 -9.44 -6.07 -3.43
N PHE A 168 -8.77 -5.64 -4.50
CA PHE A 168 -9.45 -5.08 -5.68
C PHE A 168 -10.01 -6.16 -6.60
N GLU A 169 -9.46 -7.34 -6.52
CA GLU A 169 -9.78 -8.49 -7.33
C GLU A 169 -11.24 -8.92 -7.13
N ASN A 170 -11.84 -9.48 -8.18
CA ASN A 170 -13.21 -10.00 -8.14
C ASN A 170 -13.27 -11.36 -7.42
N VAL A 171 -13.10 -11.33 -6.10
CA VAL A 171 -13.14 -12.53 -5.21
C VAL A 171 -14.36 -12.54 -4.29
N TRP A 172 -15.23 -11.53 -4.40
CA TRP A 172 -16.34 -11.29 -3.49
C TRP A 172 -17.53 -12.18 -3.81
N LYS A 173 -18.12 -12.76 -2.76
CA LYS A 173 -19.28 -13.64 -2.82
C LYS A 173 -20.57 -12.87 -2.50
N GLU A 174 -21.70 -13.46 -2.82
CA GLU A 174 -23.00 -12.90 -2.40
C GLU A 174 -23.10 -12.86 -0.87
N GLY A 175 -23.53 -11.73 -0.33
CA GLY A 175 -23.62 -11.50 1.11
C GLY A 175 -22.34 -11.01 1.80
N ASP A 176 -21.18 -10.96 1.11
CA ASP A 176 -19.95 -10.48 1.70
C ASP A 176 -20.02 -9.01 2.15
N ASP A 177 -20.75 -8.18 1.41
CA ASP A 177 -20.99 -6.78 1.77
C ASP A 177 -21.76 -6.64 3.08
N VAL A 178 -22.71 -7.54 3.34
CA VAL A 178 -23.48 -7.56 4.61
C VAL A 178 -22.58 -8.01 5.77
N ILE A 179 -21.77 -9.06 5.57
CA ILE A 179 -20.80 -9.51 6.58
C ILE A 179 -19.82 -8.39 6.89
N TYR A 180 -19.26 -7.76 5.86
CA TYR A 180 -18.31 -6.66 6.00
C TYR A 180 -18.90 -5.49 6.79
N GLU A 181 -20.10 -5.03 6.43
CA GLU A 181 -20.81 -3.95 7.14
C GLU A 181 -21.02 -4.28 8.62
N ASN A 182 -21.52 -5.48 8.92
CA ASN A 182 -21.76 -5.92 10.30
C ASN A 182 -20.46 -5.97 11.12
N GLN A 183 -19.37 -6.46 10.54
CA GLN A 183 -18.06 -6.46 11.19
C GLN A 183 -17.55 -5.04 11.47
N LEU A 184 -17.74 -4.13 10.53
CA LEU A 184 -17.35 -2.72 10.70
C LEU A 184 -18.22 -2.00 11.73
N ILE A 185 -19.53 -2.25 11.78
CA ILE A 185 -20.42 -1.69 12.80
C ILE A 185 -20.03 -2.21 14.19
N ALA A 186 -19.80 -3.52 14.32
CA ALA A 186 -19.37 -4.11 15.60
C ALA A 186 -17.98 -3.60 16.05
N LEU A 187 -17.09 -3.30 15.09
CA LEU A 187 -15.81 -2.67 15.37
C LEU A 187 -15.99 -1.21 15.79
N ALA A 188 -16.86 -0.46 15.12
CA ALA A 188 -17.18 0.93 15.46
C ALA A 188 -17.72 1.05 16.89
N ASP A 189 -18.67 0.18 17.27
CA ASP A 189 -19.20 0.14 18.63
C ASP A 189 -18.10 -0.12 19.66
N HIS A 190 -17.26 -1.11 19.42
CA HIS A 190 -16.13 -1.42 20.31
C HIS A 190 -15.16 -0.26 20.48
N ILE A 191 -14.79 0.41 19.38
CA ILE A 191 -13.90 1.59 19.40
C ILE A 191 -14.52 2.72 20.22
N LEU A 192 -15.81 2.99 20.03
CA LEU A 192 -16.53 4.05 20.73
C LEU A 192 -16.69 3.74 22.22
N ASP A 193 -17.10 2.55 22.57
CA ASP A 193 -17.34 2.12 23.95
C ASP A 193 -16.06 2.15 24.80
N ASN A 194 -14.91 1.85 24.18
CA ASN A 194 -13.61 1.83 24.83
C ASN A 194 -12.76 3.10 24.62
N ASN A 195 -13.32 4.16 24.03
CA ASN A 195 -12.64 5.45 23.74
C ASN A 195 -11.37 5.33 22.89
N MET A 196 -11.26 4.27 22.08
CA MET A 196 -10.07 4.00 21.25
C MET A 196 -9.92 4.99 20.08
N TYR A 197 -10.94 5.76 19.75
CA TYR A 197 -10.96 6.75 18.65
C TYR A 197 -9.93 7.87 18.80
N ASN A 198 -9.37 8.07 19.99
CA ASN A 198 -8.30 9.04 20.22
C ASN A 198 -6.90 8.51 19.89
N GLU A 199 -6.75 7.19 19.72
CA GLU A 199 -5.46 6.54 19.59
C GLU A 199 -5.35 5.67 18.34
N LEU A 200 -6.45 5.06 17.90
CA LEU A 200 -6.48 4.14 16.77
C LEU A 200 -6.76 4.91 15.47
N ASP A 201 -5.74 5.06 14.64
CA ASP A 201 -5.90 5.56 13.27
C ASP A 201 -6.30 4.39 12.34
N LEU A 202 -7.54 4.42 11.90
CA LEU A 202 -8.12 3.37 11.07
C LEU A 202 -8.71 3.96 9.79
N TYR A 203 -8.01 3.76 8.69
CA TYR A 203 -8.44 4.26 7.37
C TYR A 203 -9.87 3.84 6.98
N LEU A 204 -10.39 2.73 7.52
CA LEU A 204 -11.75 2.27 7.25
C LEU A 204 -12.82 3.33 7.57
N PHE A 205 -12.59 4.12 8.62
CA PHE A 205 -13.51 5.16 9.07
C PHE A 205 -13.05 6.59 8.71
N SER A 206 -12.12 6.75 7.79
CA SER A 206 -11.69 8.07 7.34
C SER A 206 -12.88 8.91 6.87
N ASP A 207 -12.93 10.17 7.29
CA ASP A 207 -13.98 11.12 6.91
C ASP A 207 -13.88 11.58 5.45
N THR A 208 -12.75 11.29 4.79
CA THR A 208 -12.52 11.64 3.38
C THR A 208 -13.22 10.71 2.41
N ILE A 209 -13.68 9.52 2.84
CA ILE A 209 -14.40 8.55 2.01
C ILE A 209 -15.91 8.78 2.00
N GLY A 210 -16.58 8.34 0.94
CA GLY A 210 -18.04 8.38 0.83
C GLY A 210 -18.59 9.77 0.54
N LYS A 211 -17.92 10.53 -0.30
CA LYS A 211 -18.34 11.82 -0.88
C LYS A 211 -18.39 11.70 -2.41
N PRO A 212 -19.11 12.58 -3.13
CA PRO A 212 -19.01 12.66 -4.58
C PRO A 212 -17.55 12.86 -5.02
N LEU A 213 -17.23 12.42 -6.24
CA LEU A 213 -15.95 12.78 -6.86
C LEU A 213 -15.92 14.29 -7.13
N ASP A 214 -14.81 14.92 -6.80
CA ASP A 214 -14.55 16.28 -7.23
C ASP A 214 -14.34 16.29 -8.77
N LYS A 215 -14.88 17.28 -9.46
CA LYS A 215 -14.68 17.50 -10.90
C LYS A 215 -13.20 17.65 -11.28
N HIS A 216 -12.37 17.99 -10.32
CA HIS A 216 -10.93 18.17 -10.46
C HIS A 216 -10.12 16.99 -9.92
N ASP A 217 -10.75 15.96 -9.34
CA ASP A 217 -10.07 14.73 -8.90
C ASP A 217 -9.74 13.85 -10.11
N ARG A 218 -8.75 14.31 -10.86
CA ARG A 218 -8.37 13.77 -12.17
C ARG A 218 -7.36 12.64 -12.09
N HIS A 219 -6.63 12.53 -11.00
CA HIS A 219 -5.53 11.59 -10.94
C HIS A 219 -5.83 10.39 -10.06
N ASN A 220 -5.55 9.22 -10.58
CA ASN A 220 -5.20 8.11 -9.74
C ASN A 220 -3.74 8.33 -9.32
N TRP A 221 -3.50 8.57 -8.03
CA TRP A 221 -2.19 8.89 -7.49
C TRP A 221 -1.08 7.90 -7.86
N CYS A 222 -1.45 6.65 -8.21
CA CYS A 222 -0.49 5.63 -8.62
C CYS A 222 0.15 5.91 -9.98
N ASP A 223 -0.56 6.54 -10.91
CA ASP A 223 -0.22 6.46 -12.32
C ASP A 223 0.76 7.53 -12.79
N SER A 224 0.79 8.65 -12.08
CA SER A 224 1.57 9.82 -12.50
C SER A 224 2.81 10.08 -11.65
N ILE A 225 2.92 9.42 -10.48
CA ILE A 225 3.97 9.70 -9.50
C ILE A 225 4.74 8.47 -9.03
N MET A 226 4.37 7.28 -9.48
CA MET A 226 5.10 6.05 -9.17
C MET A 226 5.90 5.56 -10.36
N LEU A 227 7.11 5.06 -10.07
CA LEU A 227 7.91 4.29 -11.01
C LEU A 227 8.46 3.07 -10.26
N ALA A 228 8.15 1.88 -10.74
CA ALA A 228 8.73 0.65 -10.22
C ALA A 228 9.84 0.16 -11.15
N VAL A 229 10.90 -0.38 -10.55
CA VAL A 229 12.07 -0.94 -11.29
C VAL A 229 12.25 -2.38 -10.88
N ASP A 230 12.25 -3.31 -11.84
CA ASP A 230 12.50 -4.72 -11.56
C ASP A 230 13.98 -5.08 -11.48
N ALA A 231 14.27 -6.33 -11.17
CA ALA A 231 15.66 -6.83 -11.05
C ALA A 231 16.46 -6.79 -12.37
N SER A 232 15.79 -6.69 -13.51
CA SER A 232 16.39 -6.59 -14.83
C SER A 232 16.55 -5.15 -15.31
N GLY A 233 16.03 -4.18 -14.53
CA GLY A 233 16.09 -2.75 -14.87
C GLY A 233 14.93 -2.26 -15.72
N ASN A 234 13.85 -3.05 -15.88
CA ASN A 234 12.67 -2.59 -16.57
C ASN A 234 11.87 -1.62 -15.70
N PHE A 235 11.28 -0.61 -16.31
CA PHE A 235 10.43 0.39 -15.69
C PHE A 235 8.94 0.03 -15.85
N TYR A 236 8.17 0.21 -14.78
CA TYR A 236 6.72 0.02 -14.75
C TYR A 236 6.05 1.24 -14.11
N PRO A 237 4.84 1.64 -14.54
CA PRO A 237 4.10 2.76 -13.93
C PRO A 237 3.79 2.52 -12.45
N CYS A 238 3.62 1.25 -12.08
CA CYS A 238 3.42 0.77 -10.73
C CYS A 238 3.88 -0.69 -10.67
N LEU A 239 4.29 -1.15 -9.52
CA LEU A 239 4.72 -2.53 -9.30
C LEU A 239 3.62 -3.56 -9.70
N ARG A 240 2.34 -3.19 -9.68
CA ARG A 240 1.23 -4.05 -10.09
C ARG A 240 1.18 -4.34 -11.61
N PHE A 241 1.93 -3.62 -12.43
CA PHE A 241 2.10 -3.92 -13.86
C PHE A 241 3.24 -4.88 -14.16
N ALA A 242 4.03 -5.28 -13.18
CA ALA A 242 5.03 -6.31 -13.33
C ALA A 242 4.37 -7.71 -13.38
N LYS A 243 5.00 -8.66 -14.08
CA LYS A 243 4.43 -10.00 -14.34
C LYS A 243 3.98 -10.75 -13.08
N PHE A 244 4.72 -10.61 -11.99
CA PHE A 244 4.39 -11.30 -10.74
C PHE A 244 3.10 -10.81 -10.06
N SER A 245 2.58 -9.65 -10.47
CA SER A 245 1.34 -9.08 -9.92
C SER A 245 0.12 -9.28 -10.82
N LEU A 246 0.33 -9.67 -12.08
CA LEU A 246 -0.72 -9.85 -13.08
C LEU A 246 -1.11 -11.32 -13.19
N ARG A 247 -2.40 -11.58 -13.33
CA ARG A 247 -2.98 -12.92 -13.45
C ARG A 247 -3.27 -13.29 -14.90
N ASN A 248 -3.85 -12.36 -15.65
CA ASN A 248 -4.44 -12.60 -16.97
C ASN A 248 -3.68 -11.89 -18.11
N ARG A 249 -2.70 -11.01 -17.77
CA ARG A 249 -2.01 -10.17 -18.74
C ARG A 249 -0.49 -10.33 -18.67
N GLU A 250 0.17 -9.93 -19.74
CA GLU A 250 1.62 -9.75 -19.75
C GLU A 250 2.01 -8.45 -19.05
N ALA A 251 3.26 -8.38 -18.57
CA ALA A 251 3.80 -7.20 -17.94
C ALA A 251 3.74 -5.98 -18.87
N LEU A 252 3.38 -4.82 -18.32
CA LEU A 252 3.31 -3.56 -19.05
C LEU A 252 4.48 -2.66 -18.68
N SER A 253 5.64 -2.92 -19.31
CA SER A 253 6.84 -2.08 -19.13
C SER A 253 6.71 -0.78 -19.91
N VAL A 254 7.17 0.32 -19.28
CA VAL A 254 7.21 1.68 -19.85
C VAL A 254 8.62 2.18 -20.13
N GLY A 255 9.57 1.28 -20.22
CA GLY A 255 10.98 1.59 -20.50
C GLY A 255 11.93 0.74 -19.69
N ASN A 256 13.19 1.13 -19.66
CA ASN A 256 14.24 0.45 -18.88
C ASN A 256 15.39 1.40 -18.56
N ILE A 257 16.33 0.95 -17.71
CA ILE A 257 17.48 1.75 -17.27
C ILE A 257 18.47 2.11 -18.40
N TYR A 258 18.42 1.45 -19.55
CA TYR A 258 19.36 1.66 -20.66
C TYR A 258 18.81 2.65 -21.69
N GLU A 259 17.53 2.56 -22.00
CA GLU A 259 16.82 3.35 -23.01
C GLU A 259 16.04 4.51 -22.42
N GLY A 260 15.79 4.45 -21.09
CA GLY A 260 14.97 5.42 -20.38
C GLY A 260 13.48 5.11 -20.48
N LEU A 261 12.66 6.11 -20.15
CA LEU A 261 11.20 6.03 -20.21
C LEU A 261 10.70 6.20 -21.64
N ASP A 262 9.79 5.31 -22.04
CA ASP A 262 9.03 5.42 -23.29
C ASP A 262 7.79 6.31 -23.06
N THR A 263 7.90 7.56 -23.51
CA THR A 263 6.82 8.56 -23.34
C THR A 263 5.51 8.18 -24.04
N ASN A 264 5.57 7.38 -25.12
CA ASN A 264 4.37 6.91 -25.82
C ASN A 264 3.62 5.87 -24.95
N LYS A 265 4.35 4.98 -24.29
CA LYS A 265 3.78 4.00 -23.36
C LYS A 265 3.27 4.65 -22.07
N LEU A 266 3.84 5.77 -21.65
CA LEU A 266 3.41 6.52 -20.48
C LEU A 266 2.19 7.39 -20.73
N ARG A 267 1.97 7.83 -21.97
CA ARG A 267 0.86 8.75 -22.34
C ARG A 267 -0.52 8.29 -21.83
N PRO A 268 -0.91 7.00 -21.93
CA PRO A 268 -2.17 6.52 -21.36
C PRO A 268 -2.32 6.82 -19.86
N PHE A 269 -1.24 6.66 -19.09
CA PHE A 269 -1.25 6.89 -17.64
C PHE A 269 -1.39 8.36 -17.27
N TYR A 270 -0.75 9.25 -18.01
CA TYR A 270 -0.90 10.69 -17.83
C TYR A 270 -2.28 11.21 -18.26
N SER A 271 -2.96 10.49 -19.14
CA SER A 271 -4.31 10.85 -19.58
C SER A 271 -5.42 10.22 -18.73
N THR A 272 -5.07 9.43 -17.73
CA THR A 272 -6.03 8.75 -16.85
C THR A 272 -6.81 9.76 -16.02
N ASP A 273 -8.14 9.70 -16.11
CA ASP A 273 -9.08 10.58 -15.41
C ASP A 273 -10.21 9.75 -14.82
N ARG A 274 -10.34 9.77 -13.49
CA ARG A 274 -11.37 9.00 -12.78
C ARG A 274 -12.79 9.40 -13.15
N CYS A 275 -13.01 10.67 -13.47
CA CYS A 275 -14.33 11.16 -13.79
C CYS A 275 -14.72 10.81 -15.22
N THR A 276 -13.84 11.09 -16.19
CA THR A 276 -14.17 10.97 -17.61
C THR A 276 -14.08 9.55 -18.17
N GLN A 277 -13.37 8.66 -17.50
CA GLN A 277 -13.15 7.26 -17.94
C GLN A 277 -13.95 6.23 -17.15
N SER A 278 -14.73 6.67 -16.17
CA SER A 278 -15.64 5.81 -15.42
C SER A 278 -16.99 5.68 -16.12
N PRO A 279 -17.74 4.57 -15.93
CA PRO A 279 -19.14 4.49 -16.32
C PRO A 279 -19.95 5.62 -15.67
N GLN A 280 -21.03 6.07 -16.34
CA GLN A 280 -21.84 7.20 -15.86
C GLN A 280 -22.34 6.99 -14.42
N GLU A 281 -22.73 5.77 -14.07
CA GLU A 281 -23.14 5.40 -12.72
C GLU A 281 -22.07 5.65 -11.63
N CYS A 282 -20.79 5.60 -12.01
CA CYS A 282 -19.68 5.90 -11.12
C CYS A 282 -19.37 7.39 -11.04
N ILE A 283 -19.60 8.13 -12.14
CA ILE A 283 -19.44 9.58 -12.20
C ILE A 283 -20.50 10.26 -11.33
N ASP A 284 -21.75 9.79 -11.42
CA ASP A 284 -22.89 10.33 -10.66
C ASP A 284 -23.01 9.76 -9.23
N CYS A 285 -22.06 8.92 -8.82
CA CYS A 285 -22.11 8.27 -7.52
C CYS A 285 -21.81 9.25 -6.38
N GLU A 286 -22.79 9.51 -5.52
CA GLU A 286 -22.68 10.44 -4.38
C GLU A 286 -21.65 10.02 -3.32
N ILE A 287 -21.18 8.77 -3.36
CA ILE A 287 -20.24 8.21 -2.38
C ILE A 287 -18.94 7.70 -3.03
N ALA A 288 -18.59 8.20 -4.20
CA ALA A 288 -17.50 7.65 -5.00
C ALA A 288 -16.10 7.84 -4.41
N SER A 289 -15.89 8.86 -3.55
CA SER A 289 -14.56 9.09 -2.95
C SER A 289 -14.13 7.92 -2.06
N GLY A 290 -12.88 7.49 -2.22
CA GLY A 290 -12.35 6.28 -1.53
C GLY A 290 -12.82 4.95 -2.12
N CYS A 291 -13.63 4.96 -3.20
CA CYS A 291 -13.91 3.75 -3.96
C CYS A 291 -12.64 3.24 -4.64
N GLY A 292 -12.47 1.92 -4.68
CA GLY A 292 -11.32 1.31 -5.33
C GLY A 292 -11.33 1.59 -6.85
N TRP A 293 -10.23 2.13 -7.35
CA TRP A 293 -9.94 2.22 -8.76
C TRP A 293 -8.45 2.03 -8.97
N CYS A 294 -8.08 0.91 -9.54
CA CYS A 294 -6.69 0.55 -9.78
C CYS A 294 -6.49 0.29 -11.28
N PRO A 295 -5.69 1.08 -12.00
CA PRO A 295 -5.46 0.88 -13.43
C PRO A 295 -4.83 -0.48 -13.74
N ALA A 296 -4.02 -1.03 -12.85
CA ALA A 296 -3.45 -2.35 -13.03
C ALA A 296 -4.52 -3.45 -12.89
N GLU A 297 -5.49 -3.29 -11.97
CA GLU A 297 -6.64 -4.19 -11.90
C GLU A 297 -7.55 -4.03 -13.12
N ASN A 298 -7.77 -2.80 -13.58
CA ASN A 298 -8.49 -2.55 -14.82
C ASN A 298 -7.82 -3.28 -16.00
N TYR A 299 -6.50 -3.13 -16.13
CA TYR A 299 -5.73 -3.78 -17.18
C TYR A 299 -5.79 -5.31 -17.11
N ASP A 300 -5.70 -5.88 -15.91
CA ASP A 300 -5.69 -7.34 -15.70
C ASP A 300 -7.07 -7.97 -15.86
N SER A 301 -8.16 -7.25 -15.55
CA SER A 301 -9.54 -7.75 -15.54
C SER A 301 -10.37 -7.34 -16.77
N ALA A 302 -9.93 -6.36 -17.57
CA ALA A 302 -10.66 -5.88 -18.72
C ALA A 302 -10.78 -6.92 -19.84
N ASP A 303 -11.79 -6.78 -20.70
CA ASP A 303 -11.98 -7.65 -21.87
C ASP A 303 -10.84 -7.51 -22.89
N THR A 304 -10.27 -6.31 -22.99
CA THR A 304 -9.13 -5.99 -23.85
C THR A 304 -7.95 -5.43 -23.02
N PRO A 305 -6.71 -5.40 -23.56
CA PRO A 305 -5.56 -4.84 -22.87
C PRO A 305 -5.68 -3.30 -22.71
N THR A 306 -6.49 -2.84 -21.74
CA THR A 306 -6.73 -1.41 -21.50
C THR A 306 -6.78 -1.10 -20.00
N ILE A 307 -6.28 0.09 -19.62
CA ILE A 307 -6.41 0.60 -18.25
C ILE A 307 -7.72 1.39 -18.05
N PHE A 308 -8.48 1.63 -19.13
CA PHE A 308 -9.63 2.53 -19.15
C PHE A 308 -10.99 1.86 -18.90
N GLN A 309 -11.03 0.52 -18.86
CA GLN A 309 -12.23 -0.22 -18.49
C GLN A 309 -12.26 -0.41 -16.97
N ARG A 310 -13.00 0.44 -16.27
CA ARG A 310 -13.07 0.42 -14.81
C ARG A 310 -13.67 -0.87 -14.27
N SER A 311 -12.95 -1.57 -13.41
CA SER A 311 -13.48 -2.68 -12.62
C SER A 311 -14.42 -2.14 -11.53
N THR A 312 -15.64 -2.68 -11.45
CA THR A 312 -16.65 -2.34 -10.44
C THR A 312 -16.86 -3.42 -9.39
N ALA A 313 -16.02 -4.46 -9.37
CA ALA A 313 -16.12 -5.59 -8.42
C ALA A 313 -16.20 -5.15 -6.96
N MET A 314 -15.55 -4.04 -6.62
CA MET A 314 -15.52 -3.47 -5.26
C MET A 314 -16.75 -2.64 -4.88
N CYS A 315 -17.70 -2.40 -5.79
CA CYS A 315 -18.79 -1.45 -5.58
C CYS A 315 -19.62 -1.75 -4.33
N LYS A 316 -20.07 -3.01 -4.15
CA LYS A 316 -20.86 -3.43 -2.98
C LYS A 316 -20.09 -3.25 -1.67
N MET A 317 -18.82 -3.64 -1.66
CA MET A 317 -17.94 -3.53 -0.50
C MET A 317 -17.67 -2.07 -0.12
N HIS A 318 -17.49 -1.18 -1.11
CA HIS A 318 -17.34 0.25 -0.85
C HIS A 318 -18.62 0.85 -0.24
N LYS A 319 -19.79 0.53 -0.80
CA LYS A 319 -21.09 0.98 -0.27
C LYS A 319 -21.30 0.54 1.19
N ALA A 320 -20.98 -0.71 1.51
CA ALA A 320 -21.03 -1.25 2.87
C ALA A 320 -20.10 -0.48 3.83
N ARG A 321 -18.84 -0.23 3.40
CA ARG A 321 -17.89 0.56 4.18
C ARG A 321 -18.39 1.97 4.46
N VAL A 322 -18.97 2.63 3.47
CA VAL A 322 -19.51 4.00 3.65
C VAL A 322 -20.67 4.02 4.64
N ARG A 323 -21.58 3.04 4.60
CA ARG A 323 -22.67 2.94 5.59
C ARG A 323 -22.13 2.76 7.01
N ALA A 324 -21.19 1.85 7.21
CA ALA A 324 -20.55 1.64 8.51
C ALA A 324 -19.73 2.86 8.99
N LYS A 325 -19.02 3.54 8.07
CA LYS A 325 -18.31 4.80 8.39
C LYS A 325 -19.29 5.90 8.84
N ASN A 326 -20.41 6.05 8.15
CA ASN A 326 -21.44 7.03 8.51
C ASN A 326 -22.06 6.71 9.89
N TYR A 327 -22.31 5.43 10.17
CA TYR A 327 -22.75 4.96 11.50
C TYR A 327 -21.73 5.37 12.59
N TYR A 328 -20.45 5.08 12.39
CA TYR A 328 -19.36 5.44 13.30
C TYR A 328 -19.35 6.94 13.62
N TRP A 329 -19.34 7.79 12.59
CA TRP A 329 -19.27 9.24 12.78
C TRP A 329 -20.52 9.82 13.42
N ASN A 330 -21.70 9.30 13.11
CA ASN A 330 -22.95 9.73 13.75
C ASN A 330 -22.93 9.43 15.25
N LYS A 331 -22.52 8.23 15.64
CA LYS A 331 -22.39 7.87 17.06
C LYS A 331 -21.29 8.67 17.77
N LEU A 332 -20.13 8.85 17.13
CA LEU A 332 -19.04 9.63 17.70
C LEU A 332 -19.47 11.07 17.99
N LYS A 333 -20.16 11.72 17.05
CA LYS A 333 -20.67 13.09 17.25
C LYS A 333 -21.59 13.18 18.47
N LEU A 334 -22.50 12.22 18.66
CA LEU A 334 -23.40 12.15 19.81
C LEU A 334 -22.66 11.89 21.13
N LYS A 335 -21.52 11.24 21.08
CA LYS A 335 -20.72 10.93 22.28
C LYS A 335 -19.86 12.10 22.75
N ILE A 336 -19.39 12.95 21.84
CA ILE A 336 -18.49 14.08 22.15
C ILE A 336 -19.20 15.44 22.21
N SER A 337 -20.53 15.48 21.86
CA SER A 337 -21.41 16.64 22.08
C SER A 337 -21.92 16.68 23.51
#